data_a137c20dccbe900ee144b158cc119ef0
#
_entry.id   a137c20dccbe900ee144b158cc119ef0
#
_cell.length_a   1.000
_cell.length_b   1.000
_cell.length_c   1.000
_cell.angle_alpha   90.00
_cell.angle_beta   90.00
_cell.angle_gamma   90.00
#
_symmetry.space_group_name_H-M   'P 1'
#
loop_
_entity.id
_entity.type
_entity.pdbx_description
1 polymer ?
#
loop_
_entity_poly.entity_id
_entity_poly.type
_entity_poly.pdbx_seq_one_letter_code
_entity_poly.pdbx_strand_id
1 'polypeptide(L)'
;MGIIVSTLVGCGKEELMEEFKGKAKFHDMTDETTIKELPPKSFVDNVMYYVDECDIVFIPTEQYILDELERRNIDFDIFYPSKHRRQEIIIKLVGTRMSFPTIARVDNNFNDWIDAIDENDSPNCFKHKMEKEGEFINNSEIIIEFLKTAINERSKKMEDPSRSEDDA
;
A
#
# COMPACT_ATOMS: atom_id res chain seq x y z
N MET A 1 -1.20 13.26 9.13
CA MET A 1 -0.70 11.88 9.28
C MET A 1 -1.10 11.05 8.08
N GLY A 2 -0.16 10.28 7.54
CA GLY A 2 -0.40 9.43 6.38
C GLY A 2 -1.15 8.14 6.71
N ILE A 3 -1.35 7.33 5.67
CA ILE A 3 -1.98 6.02 5.80
C ILE A 3 -0.99 4.90 5.43
N ILE A 4 -1.27 3.71 5.95
CA ILE A 4 -0.51 2.49 5.65
C ILE A 4 -1.31 1.70 4.62
N VAL A 5 -0.68 1.37 3.49
CA VAL A 5 -1.32 0.61 2.41
C VAL A 5 -0.52 -0.66 2.14
N SER A 6 -1.15 -1.79 2.34
CA SER A 6 -0.62 -3.09 1.95
C SER A 6 -1.13 -3.45 0.57
N THR A 7 -0.26 -3.95 -0.29
CA THR A 7 -0.62 -4.30 -1.66
C THR A 7 0.23 -5.44 -2.19
N LEU A 8 -0.37 -6.24 -3.07
CA LEU A 8 0.33 -7.28 -3.82
C LEU A 8 1.12 -6.69 -4.99
N VAL A 9 2.13 -7.42 -5.43
CA VAL A 9 2.93 -7.08 -6.61
C VAL A 9 2.01 -6.93 -7.84
N GLY A 10 2.24 -5.91 -8.64
CA GLY A 10 1.50 -5.67 -9.89
C GLY A 10 0.17 -4.94 -9.74
N CYS A 11 -0.14 -4.40 -8.56
CA CYS A 11 -1.41 -3.74 -8.31
C CYS A 11 -1.42 -2.21 -8.55
N GLY A 12 -0.36 -1.66 -9.17
CA GLY A 12 -0.34 -0.25 -9.61
C GLY A 12 0.37 0.71 -8.66
N LYS A 13 1.14 0.21 -7.71
CA LYS A 13 1.89 1.04 -6.75
C LYS A 13 2.89 1.97 -7.44
N GLU A 14 3.70 1.43 -8.35
CA GLU A 14 4.72 2.20 -9.07
C GLU A 14 4.09 3.27 -9.95
N GLU A 15 3.01 2.94 -10.63
CA GLU A 15 2.26 3.87 -11.47
C GLU A 15 1.67 5.01 -10.63
N LEU A 16 1.15 4.70 -9.44
CA LEU A 16 0.63 5.71 -8.52
C LEU A 16 1.72 6.67 -8.06
N MET A 17 2.88 6.15 -7.65
CA MET A 17 3.99 6.97 -7.20
C MET A 17 4.53 7.87 -8.31
N GLU A 18 4.58 7.38 -9.54
CA GLU A 18 5.02 8.19 -10.70
C GLU A 18 4.02 9.30 -11.02
N GLU A 19 2.74 9.00 -11.01
CA GLU A 19 1.66 9.97 -11.29
C GLU A 19 1.66 11.14 -10.30
N PHE A 20 1.91 10.87 -9.02
CA PHE A 20 1.92 11.88 -7.98
C PHE A 20 3.30 12.37 -7.57
N LYS A 21 4.32 12.07 -8.37
CA LYS A 21 5.70 12.47 -8.13
C LYS A 21 5.82 13.99 -7.97
N GLY A 22 6.45 14.42 -6.86
CA GLY A 22 6.59 15.85 -6.54
C GLY A 22 5.34 16.49 -5.95
N LYS A 23 4.22 15.80 -5.88
CA LYS A 23 2.95 16.29 -5.32
C LYS A 23 2.61 15.63 -4.00
N ALA A 24 2.79 14.32 -3.91
CA ALA A 24 2.56 13.52 -2.72
C ALA A 24 3.88 12.89 -2.24
N LYS A 25 3.93 12.56 -0.95
CA LYS A 25 5.08 11.89 -0.34
C LYS A 25 4.76 10.42 -0.09
N PHE A 26 5.57 9.55 -0.66
CA PHE A 26 5.45 8.11 -0.49
C PHE A 26 6.70 7.52 0.15
N HIS A 27 6.53 6.47 0.93
CA HIS A 27 7.62 5.62 1.36
C HIS A 27 7.27 4.17 1.05
N ASP A 28 8.13 3.50 0.29
CA ASP A 28 7.91 2.12 -0.15
C ASP A 28 8.78 1.17 0.67
N MET A 29 8.14 0.36 1.52
CA MET A 29 8.79 -0.66 2.35
C MET A 29 8.48 -2.07 1.85
N THR A 30 8.23 -2.24 0.55
CA THR A 30 7.93 -3.56 -0.04
C THR A 30 9.17 -4.28 -0.59
N ASP A 31 10.35 -3.70 -0.45
CA ASP A 31 11.60 -4.32 -0.86
C ASP A 31 11.90 -5.59 -0.04
N GLU A 32 12.19 -6.70 -0.72
CA GLU A 32 12.48 -7.99 -0.10
C GLU A 32 13.69 -7.93 0.86
N THR A 33 14.69 -7.12 0.56
CA THR A 33 15.87 -6.95 1.41
C THR A 33 15.48 -6.35 2.75
N THR A 34 14.69 -5.29 2.73
CA THR A 34 14.17 -4.65 3.95
C THR A 34 13.33 -5.60 4.79
N ILE A 35 12.47 -6.40 4.14
CA ILE A 35 11.60 -7.37 4.80
C ILE A 35 12.43 -8.44 5.55
N LYS A 36 13.49 -8.96 4.90
CA LYS A 36 14.33 -10.03 5.47
C LYS A 36 15.25 -9.56 6.59
N GLU A 37 15.68 -8.30 6.56
CA GLU A 37 16.65 -7.75 7.49
C GLU A 37 16.06 -7.28 8.82
N LEU A 38 14.76 -6.95 8.84
CA LEU A 38 14.10 -6.39 10.01
C LEU A 38 13.13 -7.37 10.66
N PRO A 39 13.23 -7.60 12.00
CA PRO A 39 12.16 -8.28 12.72
C PRO A 39 10.84 -7.49 12.64
N PRO A 40 9.67 -8.13 12.81
CA PRO A 40 8.37 -7.47 12.66
C PRO A 40 8.22 -6.21 13.50
N LYS A 41 8.69 -6.23 14.75
CA LYS A 41 8.65 -5.07 15.64
C LYS A 41 9.42 -3.88 15.06
N SER A 42 10.66 -4.10 14.60
CA SER A 42 11.50 -3.05 14.03
C SER A 42 10.94 -2.54 12.71
N PHE A 43 10.37 -3.43 11.89
CA PHE A 43 9.72 -3.07 10.65
C PHE A 43 8.55 -2.10 10.92
N VAL A 44 7.67 -2.44 11.84
CA VAL A 44 6.51 -1.61 12.19
C VAL A 44 6.93 -0.31 12.87
N ASP A 45 7.99 -0.30 13.67
CA ASP A 45 8.55 0.95 14.22
C ASP A 45 8.94 1.91 13.09
N ASN A 46 9.59 1.41 12.03
CA ASN A 46 9.92 2.21 10.86
C ASN A 46 8.68 2.68 10.09
N VAL A 47 7.69 1.81 9.92
CA VAL A 47 6.42 2.19 9.29
C VAL A 47 5.81 3.37 10.02
N MET A 48 5.74 3.34 11.34
CA MET A 48 5.14 4.40 12.15
C MET A 48 5.93 5.71 12.07
N TYR A 49 7.25 5.64 11.95
CA TYR A 49 8.08 6.82 11.70
C TYR A 49 7.68 7.49 10.37
N TYR A 50 7.59 6.71 9.28
CA TYR A 50 7.28 7.26 7.96
C TYR A 50 5.82 7.67 7.78
N VAL A 51 4.89 7.11 8.54
CA VAL A 51 3.48 7.53 8.53
C VAL A 51 3.33 9.00 8.93
N ASP A 52 4.18 9.49 9.83
CA ASP A 52 4.17 10.89 10.23
C ASP A 52 4.79 11.81 9.17
N GLU A 53 5.70 11.29 8.34
CA GLU A 53 6.46 12.07 7.35
C GLU A 53 5.87 12.00 5.94
N CYS A 54 5.04 10.99 5.65
CA CYS A 54 4.56 10.68 4.31
C CYS A 54 3.04 10.65 4.24
N ASP A 55 2.51 10.74 3.02
CA ASP A 55 1.08 10.59 2.76
C ASP A 55 0.67 9.12 2.75
N ILE A 56 1.49 8.27 2.12
CA ILE A 56 1.28 6.83 2.07
C ILE A 56 2.58 6.10 2.34
N VAL A 57 2.53 5.12 3.24
CA VAL A 57 3.59 4.13 3.44
C VAL A 57 3.11 2.80 2.88
N PHE A 58 3.81 2.27 1.88
CA PHE A 58 3.50 0.96 1.31
C PHE A 58 4.21 -0.15 2.08
N ILE A 59 3.47 -1.19 2.43
CA ILE A 59 3.99 -2.37 3.12
C ILE A 59 3.63 -3.64 2.34
N PRO A 60 4.41 -4.73 2.49
CA PRO A 60 4.07 -6.01 1.87
C PRO A 60 2.88 -6.68 2.59
N THR A 61 2.31 -7.70 1.95
CA THR A 61 1.21 -8.50 2.52
C THR A 61 1.73 -9.69 3.34
N GLU A 62 2.88 -9.55 3.96
CA GLU A 62 3.46 -10.59 4.81
C GLU A 62 2.71 -10.72 6.14
N GLN A 63 2.20 -11.90 6.44
CA GLN A 63 1.31 -12.13 7.59
C GLN A 63 1.94 -11.69 8.92
N TYR A 64 3.23 -11.95 9.13
CA TYR A 64 3.90 -11.57 10.38
C TYR A 64 3.97 -10.05 10.60
N ILE A 65 3.99 -9.25 9.52
CA ILE A 65 3.93 -7.78 9.59
C ILE A 65 2.49 -7.34 9.93
N LEU A 66 1.51 -7.93 9.26
CA LEU A 66 0.09 -7.62 9.50
C LEU A 66 -0.32 -8.00 10.94
N ASP A 67 0.18 -9.13 11.45
CA ASP A 67 -0.04 -9.55 12.83
C ASP A 67 0.54 -8.55 13.84
N GLU A 68 1.71 -7.99 13.57
CA GLU A 68 2.32 -6.98 14.44
C GLU A 68 1.53 -5.67 14.43
N LEU A 69 0.99 -5.26 13.28
CA LEU A 69 0.09 -4.10 13.19
C LEU A 69 -1.17 -4.34 14.03
N GLU A 70 -1.78 -5.50 13.90
CA GLU A 70 -2.95 -5.87 14.69
C GLU A 70 -2.67 -5.89 16.19
N ARG A 71 -1.54 -6.50 16.59
CA ARG A 71 -1.11 -6.56 17.99
C ARG A 71 -0.99 -5.17 18.61
N ARG A 72 -0.55 -4.18 17.83
CA ARG A 72 -0.41 -2.78 18.26
C ARG A 72 -1.66 -1.94 18.06
N ASN A 73 -2.74 -2.53 17.56
CA ASN A 73 -3.98 -1.84 17.23
C ASN A 73 -3.77 -0.68 16.23
N ILE A 74 -2.95 -0.93 15.20
CA ILE A 74 -2.64 0.03 14.14
C ILE A 74 -3.47 -0.30 12.91
N ASP A 75 -4.25 0.67 12.42
CA ASP A 75 -5.11 0.51 11.25
C ASP A 75 -4.28 0.56 9.95
N PHE A 76 -4.67 -0.27 8.99
CA PHE A 76 -4.08 -0.28 7.66
C PHE A 76 -5.13 -0.67 6.62
N ASP A 77 -4.89 -0.20 5.39
CA ASP A 77 -5.71 -0.55 4.22
C ASP A 77 -4.98 -1.60 3.40
N ILE A 78 -5.71 -2.57 2.88
CA ILE A 78 -5.16 -3.55 1.95
C ILE A 78 -5.94 -3.53 0.65
N PHE A 79 -5.21 -3.33 -0.47
CA PHE A 79 -5.76 -3.32 -1.82
C PHE A 79 -5.30 -4.57 -2.55
N TYR A 80 -6.23 -5.36 -3.03
CA TYR A 80 -5.93 -6.64 -3.65
C TYR A 80 -6.94 -6.99 -4.74
N PRO A 81 -6.50 -7.69 -5.82
CA PRO A 81 -7.41 -8.12 -6.86
C PRO A 81 -8.18 -9.36 -6.44
N SER A 82 -9.34 -9.60 -7.07
CA SER A 82 -10.03 -10.88 -6.94
C SER A 82 -9.30 -11.99 -7.70
N LYS A 83 -9.54 -13.26 -7.32
CA LYS A 83 -8.85 -14.42 -7.90
C LYS A 83 -9.02 -14.53 -9.42
N HIS A 84 -10.17 -14.17 -9.95
CA HIS A 84 -10.43 -14.25 -11.39
C HIS A 84 -9.55 -13.32 -12.22
N ARG A 85 -8.87 -12.36 -11.60
CA ARG A 85 -7.95 -11.43 -12.26
C ARG A 85 -6.49 -11.92 -12.29
N ARG A 86 -6.23 -13.14 -11.84
CA ARG A 86 -4.88 -13.70 -11.78
C ARG A 86 -4.14 -13.57 -13.12
N GLN A 87 -4.76 -13.98 -14.21
CA GLN A 87 -4.15 -13.94 -15.53
C GLN A 87 -3.84 -12.50 -15.97
N GLU A 88 -4.74 -11.56 -15.71
CA GLU A 88 -4.52 -10.13 -16.00
C GLU A 88 -3.30 -9.60 -15.26
N ILE A 89 -3.16 -9.91 -13.98
CA ILE A 89 -2.02 -9.47 -13.16
C ILE A 89 -0.71 -10.10 -13.67
N ILE A 90 -0.70 -11.38 -13.99
CA ILE A 90 0.49 -12.06 -14.50
C ILE A 90 0.93 -11.48 -15.85
N ILE A 91 -0.01 -11.22 -16.76
CA ILE A 91 0.29 -10.58 -18.06
C ILE A 91 0.92 -9.20 -17.84
N LYS A 92 0.37 -8.42 -16.90
CA LYS A 92 0.93 -7.11 -16.55
C LYS A 92 2.37 -7.24 -16.04
N LEU A 93 2.66 -8.22 -15.17
CA LEU A 93 4.00 -8.45 -14.65
C LEU A 93 5.00 -8.86 -15.73
N VAL A 94 4.58 -9.68 -16.69
CA VAL A 94 5.41 -10.06 -17.84
C VAL A 94 5.82 -8.84 -18.67
N GLY A 95 4.95 -7.83 -18.75
CA GLY A 95 5.24 -6.56 -19.43
C GLY A 95 6.21 -5.64 -18.68
N THR A 96 6.58 -5.98 -17.44
CA THR A 96 7.55 -5.23 -16.64
C THR A 96 8.93 -5.88 -16.71
N ARG A 97 9.94 -5.28 -16.08
CA ARG A 97 11.30 -5.85 -16.00
C ARG A 97 11.47 -6.86 -14.86
N MET A 98 10.39 -7.37 -14.34
CA MET A 98 10.42 -8.34 -13.24
C MET A 98 10.99 -9.68 -13.70
N SER A 99 11.77 -10.34 -12.83
CA SER A 99 12.39 -11.61 -13.15
C SER A 99 11.37 -12.74 -13.27
N PHE A 100 11.65 -13.73 -14.12
CA PHE A 100 10.81 -14.92 -14.26
C PHE A 100 10.58 -15.68 -12.95
N PRO A 101 11.58 -15.90 -12.09
CA PRO A 101 11.34 -16.55 -10.79
C PRO A 101 10.33 -15.79 -9.91
N THR A 102 10.38 -14.48 -9.91
CA THR A 102 9.43 -13.65 -9.15
C THR A 102 8.01 -13.78 -9.73
N ILE A 103 7.86 -13.71 -11.06
CA ILE A 103 6.56 -13.87 -11.72
C ILE A 103 5.99 -15.27 -11.44
N ALA A 104 6.81 -16.32 -11.52
CA ALA A 104 6.39 -17.69 -11.23
C ALA A 104 5.93 -17.83 -9.77
N ARG A 105 6.62 -17.21 -8.83
CA ARG A 105 6.21 -17.20 -7.41
C ARG A 105 4.85 -16.53 -7.22
N VAL A 106 4.63 -15.39 -7.86
CA VAL A 106 3.33 -14.70 -7.82
C VAL A 106 2.24 -15.59 -8.40
N ASP A 107 2.48 -16.19 -9.58
CA ASP A 107 1.50 -17.06 -10.24
C ASP A 107 1.14 -18.29 -9.39
N ASN A 108 2.13 -18.93 -8.80
CA ASN A 108 1.94 -20.14 -8.00
C ASN A 108 1.21 -19.87 -6.67
N ASN A 109 1.38 -18.70 -6.09
CA ASN A 109 0.85 -18.38 -4.77
C ASN A 109 -0.35 -17.41 -4.80
N PHE A 110 -0.73 -16.93 -5.96
CA PHE A 110 -1.73 -15.87 -6.10
C PHE A 110 -3.05 -16.22 -5.39
N ASN A 111 -3.62 -17.36 -5.68
CA ASN A 111 -4.90 -17.75 -5.09
C ASN A 111 -4.81 -17.92 -3.56
N ASP A 112 -3.72 -18.49 -3.06
CA ASP A 112 -3.51 -18.66 -1.62
C ASP A 112 -3.36 -17.31 -0.92
N TRP A 113 -2.67 -16.37 -1.54
CA TRP A 113 -2.54 -15.00 -1.01
C TRP A 113 -3.89 -14.27 -0.94
N ILE A 114 -4.70 -14.39 -2.01
CA ILE A 114 -6.03 -13.78 -2.03
C ILE A 114 -6.93 -14.41 -0.96
N ASP A 115 -6.90 -15.73 -0.81
CA ASP A 115 -7.68 -16.42 0.22
C ASP A 115 -7.25 -15.98 1.63
N ALA A 116 -5.96 -15.84 1.88
CA ALA A 116 -5.46 -15.36 3.16
C ALA A 116 -5.94 -13.94 3.49
N ILE A 117 -5.98 -13.06 2.49
CA ILE A 117 -6.52 -11.71 2.66
C ILE A 117 -8.04 -11.76 2.92
N ASP A 118 -8.78 -12.54 2.15
CA ASP A 118 -10.23 -12.69 2.33
C ASP A 118 -10.58 -13.23 3.72
N GLU A 119 -9.77 -14.13 4.26
CA GLU A 119 -9.95 -14.73 5.59
C GLU A 119 -9.48 -13.84 6.74
N ASN A 120 -8.73 -12.79 6.46
CA ASN A 120 -8.28 -11.85 7.49
C ASN A 120 -9.47 -11.07 8.05
N ASP A 121 -9.79 -11.29 9.30
CA ASP A 121 -10.91 -10.68 10.02
C ASP A 121 -10.48 -9.63 11.05
N SER A 122 -9.22 -9.21 11.03
CA SER A 122 -8.70 -8.18 11.93
C SER A 122 -9.51 -6.89 11.82
N PRO A 123 -9.96 -6.31 12.96
CA PRO A 123 -10.66 -5.02 12.93
C PRO A 123 -9.81 -3.85 12.48
N ASN A 124 -8.50 -4.02 12.42
CA ASN A 124 -7.55 -3.00 11.95
C ASN A 124 -7.29 -3.08 10.44
N CYS A 125 -7.75 -4.13 9.78
CA CYS A 125 -7.55 -4.38 8.35
C CYS A 125 -8.76 -3.92 7.55
N PHE A 126 -8.63 -2.84 6.79
CA PHE A 126 -9.66 -2.34 5.88
C PHE A 126 -9.40 -2.88 4.48
N LYS A 127 -10.22 -3.84 4.06
CA LYS A 127 -10.03 -4.57 2.80
C LYS A 127 -10.72 -3.88 1.64
N HIS A 128 -9.99 -3.68 0.52
CA HIS A 128 -10.49 -3.10 -0.72
C HIS A 128 -10.21 -4.08 -1.86
N LYS A 129 -11.21 -4.88 -2.21
CA LYS A 129 -11.11 -5.86 -3.28
C LYS A 129 -11.36 -5.19 -4.63
N MET A 130 -10.37 -5.24 -5.50
CA MET A 130 -10.43 -4.70 -6.86
C MET A 130 -10.92 -5.79 -7.81
N GLU A 131 -12.21 -5.81 -8.11
CA GLU A 131 -12.87 -6.87 -8.86
C GLU A 131 -12.89 -6.65 -10.37
N LYS A 132 -12.90 -5.38 -10.80
CA LYS A 132 -13.04 -5.03 -12.22
C LYS A 132 -11.71 -5.12 -12.97
N GLU A 133 -11.76 -5.63 -14.20
CA GLU A 133 -10.62 -5.58 -15.10
C GLU A 133 -10.13 -4.13 -15.25
N GLY A 134 -8.80 -3.95 -15.21
CA GLY A 134 -8.18 -2.62 -15.29
C GLY A 134 -8.22 -1.79 -14.02
N GLU A 135 -8.84 -2.28 -12.94
CA GLU A 135 -8.86 -1.60 -11.64
C GLU A 135 -7.56 -1.87 -10.86
N PHE A 136 -6.81 -0.81 -10.58
CA PHE A 136 -5.55 -0.84 -9.84
C PHE A 136 -5.52 0.29 -8.82
N ILE A 137 -4.51 0.32 -7.94
CA ILE A 137 -4.39 1.36 -6.91
C ILE A 137 -4.30 2.75 -7.53
N ASN A 138 -3.59 2.89 -8.65
CA ASN A 138 -3.40 4.17 -9.32
C ASN A 138 -4.69 4.77 -9.93
N ASN A 139 -5.75 3.99 -10.06
CA ASN A 139 -7.07 4.48 -10.47
C ASN A 139 -8.17 4.21 -9.42
N SER A 140 -7.79 3.85 -8.21
CA SER A 140 -8.73 3.69 -7.10
C SER A 140 -9.24 5.05 -6.63
N GLU A 141 -10.55 5.24 -6.60
CA GLU A 141 -11.19 6.48 -6.14
C GLU A 141 -10.80 6.81 -4.69
N ILE A 142 -10.72 5.81 -3.82
CA ILE A 142 -10.39 5.97 -2.40
C ILE A 142 -8.99 6.57 -2.26
N ILE A 143 -8.00 6.01 -2.94
CA ILE A 143 -6.60 6.48 -2.89
C ILE A 143 -6.47 7.86 -3.53
N ILE A 144 -7.07 8.08 -4.69
CA ILE A 144 -7.00 9.36 -5.41
C ILE A 144 -7.62 10.48 -4.58
N GLU A 145 -8.80 10.27 -3.99
CA GLU A 145 -9.45 11.25 -3.11
C GLU A 145 -8.61 11.56 -1.87
N PHE A 146 -8.05 10.53 -1.25
CA PHE A 146 -7.15 10.71 -0.10
C PHE A 146 -5.96 11.61 -0.47
N LEU A 147 -5.28 11.33 -1.59
CA LEU A 147 -4.11 12.10 -2.03
C LEU A 147 -4.47 13.53 -2.41
N LYS A 148 -5.58 13.74 -3.11
CA LYS A 148 -6.06 15.09 -3.46
C LYS A 148 -6.35 15.91 -2.21
N THR A 149 -7.00 15.32 -1.21
CA THR A 149 -7.27 15.99 0.07
C THR A 149 -5.98 16.37 0.78
N ALA A 150 -5.02 15.45 0.88
CA ALA A 150 -3.72 15.72 1.52
C ALA A 150 -2.94 16.84 0.82
N ILE A 151 -2.92 16.84 -0.51
CA ILE A 151 -2.27 17.86 -1.32
C ILE A 151 -2.93 19.23 -1.13
N ASN A 152 -4.27 19.29 -1.14
CA ASN A 152 -5.02 20.52 -0.93
C ASN A 152 -4.80 21.11 0.46
N GLU A 153 -4.77 20.28 1.49
CA GLU A 153 -4.51 20.72 2.87
C GLU A 153 -3.12 21.34 3.02
N ARG A 154 -2.09 20.76 2.38
CA ARG A 154 -0.75 21.34 2.37
C ARG A 154 -0.69 22.67 1.63
N SER A 155 -1.37 22.80 0.49
CA SER A 155 -1.44 24.06 -0.28
C SER A 155 -2.08 25.17 0.55
N LYS A 156 -3.15 24.89 1.27
CA LYS A 156 -3.81 25.86 2.16
C LYS A 156 -2.90 26.31 3.31
N LYS A 157 -2.12 25.41 3.90
CA LYS A 157 -1.16 25.74 4.97
C LYS A 157 -0.02 26.62 4.45
N MET A 158 0.37 26.47 3.19
CA MET A 158 1.40 27.32 2.56
C MET A 158 0.88 28.71 2.24
N GLU A 159 -0.42 28.87 1.95
CA GLU A 159 -1.06 30.15 1.66
C GLU A 159 -1.36 30.95 2.94
N ASP A 160 -1.59 30.29 4.07
CA ASP A 160 -1.88 30.92 5.37
C ASP A 160 -1.05 30.28 6.50
N PRO A 161 0.22 30.72 6.67
CA PRO A 161 1.10 30.16 7.72
C PRO A 161 0.60 30.39 9.16
N SER A 162 -0.36 31.32 9.38
CA SER A 162 -0.87 31.61 10.70
C SER A 162 -1.89 30.60 11.23
N ARG A 163 -2.38 29.70 10.38
CA ARG A 163 -3.34 28.64 10.72
C ARG A 163 -2.73 27.34 11.22
N SER A 164 -1.41 27.23 11.32
CA SER A 164 -0.77 25.92 11.43
C SER A 164 -0.57 25.36 12.83
N GLU A 165 -0.82 26.11 13.91
CA GLU A 165 -0.46 25.66 15.27
C GLU A 165 -1.62 25.43 16.24
N ASP A 166 -2.81 25.95 15.97
CA ASP A 166 -3.93 25.90 16.93
C ASP A 166 -5.03 24.87 16.60
N ASP A 167 -5.02 24.21 15.44
CA ASP A 167 -6.04 23.25 14.99
C ASP A 167 -5.53 21.80 14.87
N ALA A 168 -4.47 21.49 15.56
CA ALA A 168 -3.95 20.12 15.57
C ALA A 168 -4.59 19.28 16.71
#